data_2aa8d767ed9d84f7b68d5e5c63e865af
#
_entry.id   2aa8d767ed9d84f7b68d5e5c63e865af
#
_cell.length_a   1.000
_cell.length_b   1.000
_cell.length_c   1.000
_cell.angle_alpha   90.00
_cell.angle_beta   90.00
_cell.angle_gamma   90.00
#
_symmetry.space_group_name_H-M   'P 1'
#
loop_
_entity.id
_entity.type
_entity.pdbx_description
1 polymer ?
#
loop_
_entity_poly.entity_id
_entity_poly.type
_entity_poly.pdbx_seq_one_letter_code
_entity_poly.pdbx_strand_id
1 'polypeptide(L)'
;RDRSPSRGLGDVYKRQSHNPSHDNGFKAYFNDGAQLVPPHDKAVIKEVNSLTSEEYEPLPEDRRGTLHVLDSSFDRIYMDRLKTVLLRPELFNKGGAKIVYSNLHGTGGHIIVPLLKELGCNVQTVAAQDVQDGRFPTVASPNPENPPALALAIEQADASGADIVIATDPDADRMGVAVRGEDGKMHLLTGNQIGSLLAWYRCMSMSDLGIINDSNRSRAVMVKTFVTTGLQDAIGHHFGYEVVNVLTGFKY
;
A
#
# COMPACT_ATOMS: atom_id res chain seq x y z
N ARG A 1 15.23 -24.51 5.89
CA ARG A 1 14.43 -23.73 6.81
C ARG A 1 14.19 -24.54 8.08
N ASP A 2 14.49 -23.98 9.24
CA ASP A 2 14.20 -24.62 10.50
C ASP A 2 12.67 -24.80 10.63
N ARG A 3 12.25 -25.99 11.02
CA ARG A 3 10.83 -26.36 11.16
C ARG A 3 10.30 -26.16 12.54
N SER A 4 11.15 -25.83 13.45
CA SER A 4 10.71 -25.44 14.77
C SER A 4 9.92 -24.13 14.61
N PRO A 5 8.61 -24.10 14.88
CA PRO A 5 7.78 -22.91 14.64
C PRO A 5 8.30 -21.66 15.34
N SER A 6 9.20 -21.81 16.26
CA SER A 6 9.71 -20.73 17.11
C SER A 6 11.17 -20.35 16.84
N ARG A 7 11.86 -20.95 15.88
CA ARG A 7 13.31 -20.81 15.75
C ARG A 7 13.86 -20.44 14.38
N GLY A 8 13.04 -20.35 13.36
CA GLY A 8 13.46 -19.94 12.04
C GLY A 8 13.23 -18.46 11.79
N LEU A 9 13.62 -17.99 10.61
CA LEU A 9 13.16 -16.71 10.09
C LEU A 9 11.64 -16.75 9.98
N GLY A 10 10.96 -15.78 10.55
CA GLY A 10 9.52 -15.72 10.56
C GLY A 10 8.95 -15.55 9.17
N ASP A 11 9.52 -14.65 8.40
CA ASP A 11 9.12 -14.39 7.03
C ASP A 11 10.30 -13.96 6.16
N VAL A 12 10.32 -14.46 4.93
CA VAL A 12 11.29 -14.07 3.89
C VAL A 12 10.53 -13.95 2.58
N TYR A 13 10.49 -12.76 2.00
CA TYR A 13 9.86 -12.56 0.71
C TYR A 13 10.73 -11.71 -0.21
N LYS A 14 10.67 -12.05 -1.50
CA LYS A 14 11.25 -11.25 -2.55
C LYS A 14 10.34 -10.08 -2.83
N ARG A 15 10.90 -8.88 -2.87
CA ARG A 15 10.16 -7.66 -3.08
C ARG A 15 10.74 -6.89 -4.26
N GLN A 16 9.85 -6.52 -5.17
CA GLN A 16 10.07 -5.51 -6.19
C GLN A 16 8.98 -4.48 -6.01
N SER A 17 9.34 -3.31 -5.50
CA SER A 17 8.43 -2.22 -5.20
C SER A 17 8.53 -1.13 -6.28
N HIS A 18 8.52 0.14 -5.88
CA HIS A 18 8.60 1.32 -6.73
C HIS A 18 9.99 1.58 -7.36
N ASN A 19 10.95 0.73 -7.09
CA ASN A 19 12.30 0.85 -7.66
C ASN A 19 12.33 0.45 -9.14
N PRO A 20 13.35 0.89 -9.90
CA PRO A 20 13.58 0.42 -11.26
C PRO A 20 13.68 -1.10 -11.35
N SER A 21 13.42 -1.65 -12.54
CA SER A 21 13.32 -3.10 -12.77
C SER A 21 14.61 -3.90 -12.48
N HIS A 22 15.77 -3.23 -12.49
CA HIS A 22 17.06 -3.85 -12.19
C HIS A 22 17.35 -3.95 -10.69
N ASP A 23 16.62 -3.24 -9.85
CA ASP A 23 16.72 -3.34 -8.40
C ASP A 23 15.90 -4.52 -7.88
N ASN A 24 16.53 -5.32 -7.03
CA ASN A 24 15.90 -6.49 -6.45
C ASN A 24 16.36 -6.67 -5.00
N GLY A 25 15.54 -7.30 -4.18
CA GLY A 25 15.88 -7.55 -2.80
C GLY A 25 14.82 -8.37 -2.08
N PHE A 26 15.15 -8.73 -0.85
CA PHE A 26 14.20 -9.37 0.06
C PHE A 26 14.37 -8.79 1.46
N LYS A 27 13.32 -8.87 2.24
CA LYS A 27 13.32 -8.54 3.67
C LYS A 27 13.17 -9.83 4.45
N ALA A 28 13.96 -10.00 5.50
CA ALA A 28 13.88 -11.13 6.40
C ALA A 28 13.40 -10.67 7.78
N TYR A 29 12.57 -11.48 8.41
CA TYR A 29 11.93 -11.19 9.68
C TYR A 29 12.17 -12.33 10.66
N PHE A 30 12.20 -12.02 11.96
CA PHE A 30 12.17 -13.01 13.02
C PHE A 30 10.77 -13.57 13.26
N ASN A 31 10.69 -14.57 14.11
CA ASN A 31 9.42 -15.20 14.52
C ASN A 31 8.50 -14.27 15.34
N ASP A 32 9.02 -13.15 15.84
CA ASP A 32 8.25 -12.09 16.51
C ASP A 32 7.62 -11.09 15.51
N GLY A 33 7.88 -11.27 14.20
CA GLY A 33 7.41 -10.38 13.15
C GLY A 33 8.27 -9.13 12.93
N ALA A 34 9.35 -8.94 13.70
CA ALA A 34 10.25 -7.82 13.53
C ALA A 34 11.27 -8.07 12.40
N GLN A 35 11.55 -7.02 11.60
CA GLN A 35 12.60 -7.10 10.59
C GLN A 35 13.96 -7.36 11.23
N LEU A 36 14.78 -8.20 10.60
CA LEU A 36 16.14 -8.46 11.05
C LEU A 36 16.96 -7.16 11.10
N VAL A 37 17.67 -7.00 12.21
CA VAL A 37 18.58 -5.89 12.46
C VAL A 37 19.98 -6.43 12.81
N PRO A 38 21.02 -5.58 12.83
CA PRO A 38 22.34 -6.02 13.25
C PRO A 38 22.33 -6.74 14.62
N PRO A 39 23.12 -7.82 14.76
CA PRO A 39 24.10 -8.38 13.82
C PRO A 39 23.53 -9.38 12.80
N HIS A 40 22.27 -9.76 12.92
CA HIS A 40 21.69 -10.89 12.17
C HIS A 40 21.52 -10.61 10.68
N ASP A 41 21.10 -9.41 10.30
CA ASP A 41 21.02 -8.95 8.90
C ASP A 41 22.37 -9.05 8.19
N LYS A 42 23.45 -8.61 8.86
CA LYS A 42 24.83 -8.71 8.33
C LYS A 42 25.29 -10.16 8.18
N ALA A 43 24.88 -11.04 9.10
CA ALA A 43 25.21 -12.46 9.03
C ALA A 43 24.53 -13.13 7.81
N VAL A 44 23.26 -12.80 7.54
CA VAL A 44 22.53 -13.28 6.35
C VAL A 44 23.20 -12.79 5.07
N ILE A 45 23.53 -11.50 4.97
CA ILE A 45 24.20 -10.92 3.79
C ILE A 45 25.57 -11.59 3.58
N LYS A 46 26.34 -11.83 4.63
CA LYS A 46 27.62 -12.51 4.53
C LYS A 46 27.48 -13.92 3.98
N GLU A 47 26.48 -14.66 4.44
CA GLU A 47 26.19 -16.01 3.96
C GLU A 47 25.77 -16.00 2.49
N VAL A 48 24.84 -15.13 2.10
CA VAL A 48 24.42 -14.96 0.70
C VAL A 48 25.58 -14.64 -0.21
N ASN A 49 26.48 -13.73 0.19
CA ASN A 49 27.67 -13.37 -0.59
C ASN A 49 28.73 -14.49 -0.66
N SER A 50 28.65 -15.49 0.20
CA SER A 50 29.56 -16.65 0.18
C SER A 50 29.10 -17.76 -0.76
N LEU A 51 27.83 -17.70 -1.25
CA LEU A 51 27.29 -18.70 -2.17
C LEU A 51 27.98 -18.59 -3.54
N THR A 52 28.41 -19.71 -4.06
CA THR A 52 29.07 -19.82 -5.36
C THR A 52 28.18 -20.40 -6.46
N SER A 53 27.03 -20.98 -6.08
CA SER A 53 26.01 -21.50 -6.99
C SER A 53 24.61 -21.38 -6.38
N GLU A 54 23.58 -21.43 -7.24
CA GLU A 54 22.17 -21.48 -6.84
C GLU A 54 21.65 -22.92 -6.76
N GLU A 55 22.52 -23.92 -6.88
CA GLU A 55 22.15 -25.32 -6.81
C GLU A 55 21.69 -25.69 -5.39
N TYR A 56 20.56 -26.36 -5.29
CA TYR A 56 20.10 -26.92 -4.05
C TYR A 56 19.47 -28.31 -4.29
N GLU A 57 19.65 -29.19 -3.33
CA GLU A 57 18.95 -30.46 -3.34
C GLU A 57 17.61 -30.33 -2.61
N PRO A 58 16.47 -30.67 -3.28
CA PRO A 58 15.19 -30.68 -2.62
C PRO A 58 15.17 -31.61 -1.42
N LEU A 59 14.62 -31.15 -0.31
CA LEU A 59 14.41 -32.04 0.86
C LEU A 59 13.60 -33.28 0.48
N PRO A 60 13.89 -34.45 1.07
CA PRO A 60 13.02 -35.60 0.98
C PRO A 60 11.56 -35.28 1.30
N GLU A 61 10.62 -35.96 0.67
CA GLU A 61 9.19 -35.63 0.73
C GLU A 61 8.65 -35.59 2.16
N ASP A 62 9.07 -36.54 2.99
CA ASP A 62 8.71 -36.61 4.41
C ASP A 62 9.26 -35.44 5.26
N ARG A 63 10.19 -34.71 4.71
CA ARG A 63 10.82 -33.52 5.33
C ARG A 63 10.43 -32.21 4.70
N ARG A 64 9.56 -32.20 3.69
CA ARG A 64 9.05 -30.96 3.07
C ARG A 64 7.93 -30.37 3.92
N GLY A 65 7.88 -29.07 3.99
CA GLY A 65 6.72 -28.36 4.54
C GLY A 65 5.51 -28.45 3.59
N THR A 66 4.34 -28.20 4.12
CA THR A 66 3.12 -28.12 3.31
C THR A 66 3.13 -26.83 2.50
N LEU A 67 2.84 -26.95 1.20
CA LEU A 67 2.64 -25.79 0.32
C LEU A 67 1.14 -25.52 0.22
N HIS A 68 0.71 -24.34 0.68
CA HIS A 68 -0.66 -23.88 0.53
C HIS A 68 -0.69 -22.82 -0.58
N VAL A 69 -1.46 -23.10 -1.63
CA VAL A 69 -1.74 -22.13 -2.70
C VAL A 69 -3.05 -21.45 -2.36
N LEU A 70 -3.00 -20.13 -2.14
CA LEU A 70 -4.19 -19.33 -1.87
C LEU A 70 -4.93 -19.06 -3.18
N ASP A 71 -6.25 -19.22 -3.13
CA ASP A 71 -7.15 -18.99 -4.26
C ASP A 71 -8.04 -17.75 -4.04
N SER A 72 -8.97 -17.52 -4.95
CA SER A 72 -9.90 -16.38 -4.91
C SER A 72 -10.82 -16.34 -3.69
N SER A 73 -10.97 -17.45 -2.95
CA SER A 73 -11.72 -17.43 -1.69
C SER A 73 -11.00 -16.60 -0.63
N PHE A 74 -9.67 -16.60 -0.65
CA PHE A 74 -8.87 -15.78 0.25
C PHE A 74 -8.97 -14.30 -0.11
N ASP A 75 -8.98 -13.96 -1.41
CA ASP A 75 -9.22 -12.58 -1.88
C ASP A 75 -10.57 -12.07 -1.38
N ARG A 76 -11.60 -12.93 -1.40
CA ARG A 76 -12.92 -12.58 -0.89
C ARG A 76 -12.90 -12.23 0.60
N ILE A 77 -12.24 -13.05 1.42
CA ILE A 77 -12.07 -12.80 2.86
C ILE A 77 -11.38 -11.45 3.08
N TYR A 78 -10.34 -11.16 2.31
CA TYR A 78 -9.60 -9.91 2.42
C TYR A 78 -10.46 -8.70 2.02
N MET A 79 -11.16 -8.76 0.88
CA MET A 79 -12.04 -7.68 0.43
C MET A 79 -13.18 -7.41 1.44
N ASP A 80 -13.78 -8.46 2.00
CA ASP A 80 -14.83 -8.31 3.01
C ASP A 80 -14.27 -7.67 4.29
N ARG A 81 -13.03 -8.01 4.67
CA ARG A 81 -12.36 -7.34 5.78
C ARG A 81 -12.10 -5.86 5.48
N LEU A 82 -11.67 -5.50 4.28
CA LEU A 82 -11.47 -4.10 3.88
C LEU A 82 -12.76 -3.29 4.00
N LYS A 83 -13.91 -3.85 3.61
CA LYS A 83 -15.21 -3.17 3.76
C LYS A 83 -15.53 -2.81 5.21
N THR A 84 -15.11 -3.61 6.18
CA THR A 84 -15.38 -3.33 7.61
C THR A 84 -14.62 -2.14 8.17
N VAL A 85 -13.56 -1.67 7.49
CA VAL A 85 -12.78 -0.50 7.93
C VAL A 85 -13.18 0.80 7.25
N LEU A 86 -14.14 0.75 6.32
CA LEU A 86 -14.72 1.95 5.70
C LEU A 86 -15.57 2.68 6.73
N LEU A 87 -15.29 3.96 6.92
CA LEU A 87 -16.05 4.78 7.88
C LEU A 87 -17.40 5.23 7.32
N ARG A 88 -17.48 5.51 6.01
CA ARG A 88 -18.70 6.03 5.36
C ARG A 88 -18.96 5.30 4.04
N PRO A 89 -19.31 4.00 4.09
CA PRO A 89 -19.56 3.22 2.88
C PRO A 89 -20.74 3.75 2.07
N GLU A 90 -21.70 4.42 2.70
CA GLU A 90 -22.87 5.02 2.06
C GLU A 90 -22.54 6.13 1.05
N LEU A 91 -21.34 6.72 1.11
CA LEU A 91 -20.91 7.76 0.17
C LEU A 91 -20.67 7.21 -1.23
N PHE A 92 -20.29 5.94 -1.35
CA PHE A 92 -20.04 5.30 -2.64
C PHE A 92 -21.33 5.14 -3.47
N ASN A 93 -22.49 5.04 -2.84
CA ASN A 93 -23.78 4.84 -3.51
C ASN A 93 -24.40 6.13 -4.06
N LYS A 94 -23.77 7.29 -3.89
CA LYS A 94 -24.34 8.60 -4.26
C LYS A 94 -23.91 9.10 -5.67
N GLY A 95 -23.55 8.20 -6.58
CA GLY A 95 -23.09 8.60 -7.91
C GLY A 95 -21.68 9.18 -7.84
N GLY A 96 -20.75 8.37 -7.35
CA GLY A 96 -19.40 8.78 -7.03
C GLY A 96 -18.56 9.23 -8.23
N ALA A 97 -17.40 9.76 -7.92
CA ALA A 97 -16.39 10.20 -8.88
C ALA A 97 -16.04 9.11 -9.91
N LYS A 98 -15.80 9.54 -11.14
CA LYS A 98 -15.21 8.69 -12.18
C LYS A 98 -13.73 8.52 -11.91
N ILE A 99 -13.28 7.30 -11.77
CA ILE A 99 -11.92 6.95 -11.38
C ILE A 99 -11.18 6.31 -12.55
N VAL A 100 -9.98 6.79 -12.84
CA VAL A 100 -8.99 6.04 -13.61
C VAL A 100 -7.98 5.46 -12.63
N TYR A 101 -7.83 4.14 -12.65
CA TYR A 101 -6.92 3.42 -11.78
C TYR A 101 -5.77 2.78 -12.57
N SER A 102 -4.54 2.88 -12.05
CA SER A 102 -3.38 2.15 -12.54
C SER A 102 -2.67 1.40 -11.40
N ASN A 103 -2.37 0.13 -11.62
CA ASN A 103 -1.55 -0.68 -10.74
C ASN A 103 -0.05 -0.64 -11.10
N LEU A 104 0.36 0.17 -12.06
CA LEU A 104 1.74 0.31 -12.52
C LEU A 104 2.45 -1.04 -12.73
N HIS A 105 1.77 -1.97 -13.43
CA HIS A 105 2.22 -3.36 -13.65
C HIS A 105 2.33 -4.22 -12.38
N GLY A 106 1.72 -3.80 -11.28
CA GLY A 106 1.78 -4.46 -9.99
C GLY A 106 0.55 -5.30 -9.64
N THR A 107 0.44 -5.64 -8.37
CA THR A 107 -0.58 -6.57 -7.85
C THR A 107 -1.89 -5.89 -7.44
N GLY A 108 -1.89 -4.56 -7.21
CA GLY A 108 -3.02 -3.84 -6.63
C GLY A 108 -4.33 -3.97 -7.39
N GLY A 109 -4.27 -4.07 -8.73
CA GLY A 109 -5.45 -4.20 -9.59
C GLY A 109 -6.31 -5.42 -9.27
N HIS A 110 -5.71 -6.49 -8.77
CA HIS A 110 -6.39 -7.74 -8.44
C HIS A 110 -7.42 -7.59 -7.31
N ILE A 111 -7.16 -6.73 -6.34
CA ILE A 111 -8.05 -6.49 -5.19
C ILE A 111 -8.78 -5.15 -5.30
N ILE A 112 -8.06 -4.08 -5.66
CA ILE A 112 -8.60 -2.72 -5.61
C ILE A 112 -9.73 -2.52 -6.62
N VAL A 113 -9.54 -2.98 -7.86
CA VAL A 113 -10.54 -2.80 -8.92
C VAL A 113 -11.85 -3.52 -8.63
N PRO A 114 -11.87 -4.82 -8.27
CA PRO A 114 -13.09 -5.50 -7.87
C PRO A 114 -13.75 -4.84 -6.66
N LEU A 115 -12.98 -4.47 -5.65
CA LEU A 115 -13.51 -3.83 -4.43
C LEU A 115 -14.20 -2.50 -4.76
N LEU A 116 -13.56 -1.61 -5.53
CA LEU A 116 -14.15 -0.33 -5.92
C LEU A 116 -15.43 -0.51 -6.75
N LYS A 117 -15.45 -1.50 -7.66
CA LYS A 117 -16.66 -1.84 -8.43
C LYS A 117 -17.80 -2.35 -7.55
N GLU A 118 -17.50 -3.22 -6.58
CA GLU A 118 -18.50 -3.71 -5.61
C GLU A 118 -19.04 -2.58 -4.71
N LEU A 119 -18.24 -1.55 -4.45
CA LEU A 119 -18.68 -0.35 -3.74
C LEU A 119 -19.48 0.61 -4.63
N GLY A 120 -19.67 0.29 -5.91
CA GLY A 120 -20.45 1.11 -6.85
C GLY A 120 -19.67 2.23 -7.53
N CYS A 121 -18.33 2.23 -7.45
CA CYS A 121 -17.52 3.23 -8.13
C CYS A 121 -17.48 3.01 -9.65
N ASN A 122 -17.46 4.11 -10.41
CA ASN A 122 -17.18 4.08 -11.84
C ASN A 122 -15.66 4.07 -12.06
N VAL A 123 -15.09 2.87 -12.24
CA VAL A 123 -13.64 2.65 -12.34
C VAL A 123 -13.27 2.16 -13.72
N GLN A 124 -12.34 2.84 -14.36
CA GLN A 124 -11.64 2.41 -15.57
C GLN A 124 -10.18 2.14 -15.23
N THR A 125 -9.57 1.13 -15.85
CA THR A 125 -8.14 0.83 -15.67
C THR A 125 -7.33 1.28 -16.88
N VAL A 126 -6.02 1.47 -16.67
CA VAL A 126 -5.06 1.74 -17.73
C VAL A 126 -4.60 0.41 -18.32
N ALA A 127 -5.25 -0.04 -19.41
CA ALA A 127 -5.04 -1.38 -19.99
C ALA A 127 -3.56 -1.72 -20.28
N ALA A 128 -2.76 -0.74 -20.68
CA ALA A 128 -1.32 -0.92 -20.92
C ALA A 128 -0.52 -1.23 -19.64
N GLN A 129 -1.08 -0.95 -18.46
CA GLN A 129 -0.44 -1.12 -17.15
C GLN A 129 -1.11 -2.19 -16.29
N ASP A 130 -2.20 -2.82 -16.76
CA ASP A 130 -2.95 -3.83 -16.00
C ASP A 130 -2.19 -5.16 -15.87
N VAL A 131 -1.35 -5.49 -16.84
CA VAL A 131 -0.57 -6.73 -16.84
C VAL A 131 0.58 -6.61 -15.83
N GLN A 132 0.67 -7.57 -14.91
CA GLN A 132 1.80 -7.67 -14.00
C GLN A 132 3.08 -8.00 -14.78
N ASP A 133 4.01 -7.07 -14.81
CA ASP A 133 5.29 -7.21 -15.51
C ASP A 133 6.41 -6.50 -14.73
N GLY A 134 7.30 -7.28 -14.14
CA GLY A 134 8.43 -6.76 -13.37
C GLY A 134 9.47 -5.97 -14.18
N ARG A 135 9.32 -5.90 -15.51
CA ARG A 135 10.15 -5.04 -16.38
C ARG A 135 9.62 -3.63 -16.48
N PHE A 136 8.37 -3.39 -16.06
CA PHE A 136 7.68 -2.08 -16.08
C PHE A 136 7.74 -1.39 -17.45
N PRO A 137 7.25 -2.00 -18.53
CA PRO A 137 7.50 -1.56 -19.90
C PRO A 137 7.00 -0.16 -20.24
N THR A 138 6.08 0.40 -19.47
CA THR A 138 5.50 1.74 -19.70
C THR A 138 6.09 2.83 -18.82
N VAL A 139 6.92 2.49 -17.84
CA VAL A 139 7.48 3.45 -16.88
C VAL A 139 8.91 3.10 -16.52
N ALA A 140 9.77 4.12 -16.40
CA ALA A 140 11.15 3.92 -15.96
C ALA A 140 11.25 3.57 -14.47
N SER A 141 10.32 4.07 -13.67
CA SER A 141 10.17 3.75 -12.25
C SER A 141 8.69 3.73 -11.90
N PRO A 142 8.16 2.62 -11.33
CA PRO A 142 6.75 2.48 -11.01
C PRO A 142 6.38 3.17 -9.67
N ASN A 143 6.95 4.35 -9.42
CA ASN A 143 6.64 5.15 -8.24
C ASN A 143 5.46 6.08 -8.53
N PRO A 144 4.28 5.89 -7.89
CA PRO A 144 3.08 6.67 -8.15
C PRO A 144 3.18 8.14 -7.69
N GLU A 145 4.22 8.52 -6.97
CA GLU A 145 4.50 9.93 -6.63
C GLU A 145 5.19 10.69 -7.77
N ASN A 146 5.72 9.98 -8.76
CA ASN A 146 6.42 10.57 -9.89
C ASN A 146 5.45 10.91 -11.02
N PRO A 147 5.37 12.17 -11.49
CA PRO A 147 4.47 12.56 -12.57
C PRO A 147 4.55 11.67 -13.84
N PRO A 148 5.75 11.24 -14.32
CA PRO A 148 5.84 10.36 -15.48
C PRO A 148 5.15 9.00 -15.29
N ALA A 149 5.07 8.47 -14.06
CA ALA A 149 4.40 7.20 -13.79
C ALA A 149 2.88 7.28 -13.99
N LEU A 150 2.29 8.46 -13.76
CA LEU A 150 0.86 8.70 -13.92
C LEU A 150 0.48 9.23 -15.29
N ALA A 151 1.42 9.45 -16.20
CA ALA A 151 1.16 10.12 -17.49
C ALA A 151 0.04 9.44 -18.29
N LEU A 152 0.09 8.11 -18.47
CA LEU A 152 -0.95 7.36 -19.19
C LEU A 152 -2.31 7.41 -18.49
N ALA A 153 -2.32 7.36 -17.16
CA ALA A 153 -3.56 7.44 -16.40
C ALA A 153 -4.19 8.84 -16.47
N ILE A 154 -3.37 9.88 -16.47
CA ILE A 154 -3.81 11.28 -16.63
C ILE A 154 -4.35 11.50 -18.05
N GLU A 155 -3.65 11.04 -19.08
CA GLU A 155 -4.11 11.11 -20.48
C GLU A 155 -5.48 10.42 -20.63
N GLN A 156 -5.64 9.22 -20.08
CA GLN A 156 -6.91 8.50 -20.10
C GLN A 156 -8.00 9.24 -19.31
N ALA A 157 -7.65 9.85 -18.18
CA ALA A 157 -8.59 10.63 -17.38
C ALA A 157 -9.06 11.88 -18.12
N ASP A 158 -8.19 12.54 -18.87
CA ASP A 158 -8.55 13.70 -19.71
C ASP A 158 -9.46 13.27 -20.87
N ALA A 159 -9.16 12.16 -21.51
CA ALA A 159 -9.99 11.64 -22.61
C ALA A 159 -11.38 11.16 -22.15
N SER A 160 -11.49 10.60 -20.95
CA SER A 160 -12.75 10.05 -20.40
C SER A 160 -13.56 11.04 -19.57
N GLY A 161 -12.99 12.21 -19.24
CA GLY A 161 -13.58 13.15 -18.30
C GLY A 161 -13.68 12.59 -16.89
N ALA A 162 -12.66 11.82 -16.47
CA ALA A 162 -12.60 11.31 -15.10
C ALA A 162 -12.25 12.43 -14.10
N ASP A 163 -12.73 12.26 -12.88
CA ASP A 163 -12.58 13.26 -11.80
C ASP A 163 -11.27 13.02 -11.03
N ILE A 164 -10.83 11.76 -10.94
CA ILE A 164 -9.70 11.37 -10.12
C ILE A 164 -8.91 10.24 -10.81
N VAL A 165 -7.59 10.33 -10.70
CA VAL A 165 -6.64 9.26 -11.00
C VAL A 165 -6.12 8.71 -9.70
N ILE A 166 -6.09 7.40 -9.57
CA ILE A 166 -5.45 6.69 -8.45
C ILE A 166 -4.45 5.70 -9.05
N ALA A 167 -3.22 5.71 -8.57
CA ALA A 167 -2.23 4.72 -8.92
C ALA A 167 -1.61 4.11 -7.67
N THR A 168 -1.28 2.81 -7.73
CA THR A 168 -0.51 2.13 -6.70
C THR A 168 0.81 1.67 -7.26
N ASP A 169 1.85 1.61 -6.41
CA ASP A 169 3.09 0.95 -6.78
C ASP A 169 2.91 -0.57 -6.89
N PRO A 170 3.89 -1.33 -7.39
CA PRO A 170 3.70 -2.74 -7.72
C PRO A 170 3.29 -3.65 -6.55
N ASP A 171 3.72 -3.39 -5.33
CA ASP A 171 3.31 -4.13 -4.14
C ASP A 171 2.15 -3.47 -3.37
N ALA A 172 1.60 -2.38 -3.93
CA ALA A 172 0.43 -1.66 -3.47
C ALA A 172 0.51 -1.12 -2.02
N ASP A 173 1.72 -0.83 -1.52
CA ASP A 173 1.92 -0.20 -0.22
C ASP A 173 1.96 1.34 -0.30
N ARG A 174 1.98 1.90 -1.52
CA ARG A 174 1.98 3.33 -1.81
C ARG A 174 0.86 3.71 -2.77
N MET A 175 0.46 4.96 -2.70
CA MET A 175 -0.59 5.52 -3.55
C MET A 175 -0.20 6.89 -4.06
N GLY A 176 -0.41 7.13 -5.35
CA GLY A 176 -0.41 8.45 -5.98
C GLY A 176 -1.82 8.82 -6.41
N VAL A 177 -2.15 10.09 -6.32
CA VAL A 177 -3.48 10.62 -6.66
C VAL A 177 -3.35 11.89 -7.46
N ALA A 178 -4.10 11.99 -8.56
CA ALA A 178 -4.35 13.27 -9.22
C ALA A 178 -5.85 13.55 -9.25
N VAL A 179 -6.21 14.82 -9.10
CA VAL A 179 -7.59 15.28 -9.07
C VAL A 179 -7.83 16.32 -10.14
N ARG A 180 -9.03 16.38 -10.69
CA ARG A 180 -9.41 17.43 -11.65
C ARG A 180 -9.67 18.73 -10.92
N GLY A 181 -8.90 19.75 -11.27
CA GLY A 181 -9.08 21.09 -10.75
C GLY A 181 -10.19 21.87 -11.45
N GLU A 182 -10.52 23.04 -10.93
CA GLU A 182 -11.48 23.98 -11.51
C GLU A 182 -11.05 24.48 -12.90
N ASP A 183 -9.76 24.45 -13.18
CA ASP A 183 -9.18 24.75 -14.51
C ASP A 183 -9.36 23.61 -15.53
N GLY A 184 -10.02 22.51 -15.14
CA GLY A 184 -10.27 21.35 -15.94
C GLY A 184 -9.06 20.42 -16.11
N LYS A 185 -7.91 20.71 -15.50
CA LYS A 185 -6.70 19.90 -15.59
C LYS A 185 -6.55 18.93 -14.42
N MET A 186 -5.80 17.87 -14.63
CA MET A 186 -5.43 16.94 -13.57
C MET A 186 -4.23 17.49 -12.78
N HIS A 187 -4.40 17.60 -11.47
CA HIS A 187 -3.36 18.05 -10.53
C HIS A 187 -2.91 16.91 -9.65
N LEU A 188 -1.63 16.56 -9.74
CA LEU A 188 -1.02 15.54 -8.89
C LEU A 188 -0.88 16.07 -7.46
N LEU A 189 -1.39 15.31 -6.50
CA LEU A 189 -1.24 15.60 -5.08
C LEU A 189 0.06 14.99 -4.54
N THR A 190 0.73 15.74 -3.68
CA THR A 190 1.89 15.23 -2.94
C THR A 190 1.44 14.24 -1.85
N GLY A 191 2.32 13.31 -1.44
CA GLY A 191 2.05 12.39 -0.34
C GLY A 191 1.63 13.11 0.95
N ASN A 192 2.21 14.28 1.24
CA ASN A 192 1.84 15.10 2.39
C ASN A 192 0.42 15.69 2.27
N GLN A 193 -0.01 16.09 1.07
CA GLN A 193 -1.38 16.56 0.84
C GLN A 193 -2.37 15.41 1.00
N ILE A 194 -2.11 14.26 0.37
CA ILE A 194 -2.94 13.05 0.49
C ILE A 194 -3.05 12.64 1.96
N GLY A 195 -1.92 12.52 2.67
CA GLY A 195 -1.91 12.13 4.08
C GLY A 195 -2.66 13.11 4.98
N SER A 196 -2.60 14.42 4.71
CA SER A 196 -3.36 15.42 5.48
C SER A 196 -4.86 15.34 5.21
N LEU A 197 -5.27 15.15 3.95
CA LEU A 197 -6.68 14.95 3.59
C LEU A 197 -7.25 13.69 4.22
N LEU A 198 -6.51 12.59 4.21
CA LEU A 198 -6.93 11.33 4.84
C LEU A 198 -7.01 11.47 6.37
N ALA A 199 -6.05 12.16 7.00
CA ALA A 199 -6.08 12.42 8.43
C ALA A 199 -7.32 13.26 8.81
N TRP A 200 -7.59 14.34 8.09
CA TRP A 200 -8.76 15.17 8.30
C TRP A 200 -10.05 14.36 8.15
N TYR A 201 -10.21 13.68 7.00
CA TYR A 201 -11.40 12.87 6.73
C TYR A 201 -11.65 11.83 7.84
N ARG A 202 -10.58 11.15 8.27
CA ARG A 202 -10.70 10.11 9.29
C ARG A 202 -11.10 10.69 10.65
N CYS A 203 -10.44 11.74 11.10
CA CYS A 203 -10.77 12.39 12.39
C CYS A 203 -12.19 12.96 12.38
N MET A 204 -12.57 13.67 11.34
CA MET A 204 -13.91 14.22 11.15
C MET A 204 -14.96 13.11 11.15
N SER A 205 -14.78 12.08 10.33
CA SER A 205 -15.74 10.98 10.22
C SER A 205 -15.88 10.20 11.52
N MET A 206 -14.80 9.95 12.25
CA MET A 206 -14.86 9.27 13.55
C MET A 206 -15.62 10.10 14.60
N SER A 207 -15.48 11.42 14.57
CA SER A 207 -16.23 12.33 15.44
C SER A 207 -17.71 12.37 15.06
N ASP A 208 -18.03 12.55 13.78
CA ASP A 208 -19.42 12.63 13.30
C ASP A 208 -20.21 11.34 13.53
N LEU A 209 -19.54 10.19 13.43
CA LEU A 209 -20.13 8.87 13.70
C LEU A 209 -20.17 8.51 15.19
N GLY A 210 -19.70 9.39 16.07
CA GLY A 210 -19.66 9.16 17.52
C GLY A 210 -18.67 8.07 17.97
N ILE A 211 -17.80 7.58 17.07
CA ILE A 211 -16.75 6.60 17.39
C ILE A 211 -15.78 7.22 18.38
N ILE A 212 -15.38 8.47 18.12
CA ILE A 212 -14.62 9.30 19.07
C ILE A 212 -15.58 10.39 19.58
N ASN A 213 -15.73 10.44 20.89
CA ASN A 213 -16.64 11.35 21.59
C ASN A 213 -16.00 11.83 22.90
N ASP A 214 -16.67 12.66 23.68
CA ASP A 214 -16.09 13.27 24.89
C ASP A 214 -15.63 12.26 25.94
N SER A 215 -16.24 11.05 25.97
CA SER A 215 -15.89 10.01 26.94
C SER A 215 -14.57 9.28 26.62
N ASN A 216 -14.13 9.30 25.38
CA ASN A 216 -12.95 8.54 24.91
C ASN A 216 -11.92 9.36 24.14
N ARG A 217 -12.20 10.64 23.84
CA ARG A 217 -11.32 11.54 23.10
C ARG A 217 -9.91 11.66 23.73
N SER A 218 -9.84 11.68 25.05
CA SER A 218 -8.56 11.76 25.79
C SER A 218 -7.65 10.54 25.59
N ARG A 219 -8.16 9.45 24.99
CA ARG A 219 -7.41 8.25 24.65
C ARG A 219 -7.13 8.14 23.14
N ALA A 220 -7.60 9.10 22.35
CA ALA A 220 -7.36 9.12 20.91
C ALA A 220 -5.95 9.62 20.62
N VAL A 221 -5.19 8.84 19.86
CA VAL A 221 -3.81 9.15 19.50
C VAL A 221 -3.66 9.07 18.00
N MET A 222 -3.02 10.09 17.42
CA MET A 222 -2.53 10.08 16.03
C MET A 222 -1.03 9.80 16.05
N VAL A 223 -0.61 8.69 15.46
CA VAL A 223 0.81 8.36 15.31
C VAL A 223 1.24 8.66 13.89
N LYS A 224 2.30 9.43 13.72
CA LYS A 224 2.88 9.76 12.42
C LYS A 224 4.42 9.74 12.46
N THR A 225 5.05 9.63 11.31
CA THR A 225 6.50 9.78 11.24
C THR A 225 6.89 11.26 11.23
N PHE A 226 8.04 11.59 11.81
CA PHE A 226 8.49 12.99 11.87
C PHE A 226 8.80 13.60 10.50
N VAL A 227 8.99 12.78 9.44
CA VAL A 227 9.22 13.25 8.07
C VAL A 227 7.94 13.72 7.37
N THR A 228 6.76 13.43 7.94
CA THR A 228 5.50 13.92 7.41
C THR A 228 5.21 15.35 7.86
N THR A 229 4.38 16.05 7.10
CA THR A 229 4.07 17.46 7.35
C THR A 229 3.52 17.74 8.76
N GLY A 230 3.90 18.87 9.36
CA GLY A 230 3.32 19.38 10.60
C GLY A 230 1.82 19.74 10.51
N LEU A 231 1.24 19.79 9.29
CA LEU A 231 -0.20 19.97 9.15
C LEU A 231 -1.00 18.82 9.80
N GLN A 232 -0.45 17.60 9.80
CA GLN A 232 -1.09 16.48 10.48
C GLN A 232 -1.09 16.67 12.02
N ASP A 233 -0.06 17.30 12.60
CA ASP A 233 -0.07 17.66 14.03
C ASP A 233 -1.20 18.65 14.32
N ALA A 234 -1.34 19.68 13.48
CA ALA A 234 -2.42 20.67 13.65
C ALA A 234 -3.80 20.03 13.51
N ILE A 235 -3.98 19.07 12.58
CA ILE A 235 -5.23 18.32 12.41
C ILE A 235 -5.52 17.49 13.68
N GLY A 236 -4.56 16.70 14.16
CA GLY A 236 -4.74 15.88 15.36
C GLY A 236 -5.13 16.73 16.58
N HIS A 237 -4.44 17.82 16.82
CA HIS A 237 -4.73 18.75 17.91
C HIS A 237 -6.10 19.44 17.74
N HIS A 238 -6.50 19.81 16.50
CA HIS A 238 -7.83 20.37 16.23
C HIS A 238 -8.97 19.45 16.68
N PHE A 239 -8.80 18.14 16.47
CA PHE A 239 -9.79 17.15 16.94
C PHE A 239 -9.59 16.70 18.39
N GLY A 240 -8.61 17.26 19.11
CA GLY A 240 -8.33 16.96 20.51
C GLY A 240 -7.62 15.62 20.73
N TYR A 241 -6.84 15.17 19.73
CA TYR A 241 -6.04 13.95 19.83
C TYR A 241 -4.62 14.27 20.32
N GLU A 242 -4.03 13.33 21.04
CA GLU A 242 -2.58 13.29 21.24
C GLU A 242 -1.91 12.98 19.90
N VAL A 243 -0.78 13.66 19.60
CA VAL A 243 0.01 13.40 18.40
C VAL A 243 1.39 12.92 18.77
N VAL A 244 1.73 11.71 18.35
CA VAL A 244 3.02 11.07 18.60
C VAL A 244 3.82 10.99 17.32
N ASN A 245 5.01 11.62 17.32
CA ASN A 245 5.96 11.55 16.22
C ASN A 245 6.97 10.43 16.45
N VAL A 246 7.09 9.53 15.47
CA VAL A 246 7.98 8.35 15.53
C VAL A 246 8.97 8.33 14.36
N LEU A 247 9.99 7.49 14.48
CA LEU A 247 10.89 7.20 13.38
C LEU A 247 10.19 6.39 12.28
N THR A 248 10.71 6.47 11.06
CA THR A 248 10.17 5.72 9.93
C THR A 248 10.55 4.24 10.02
N GLY A 249 9.56 3.37 9.90
CA GLY A 249 9.69 1.91 9.87
C GLY A 249 9.40 1.23 11.20
N PHE A 250 8.76 0.05 11.11
CA PHE A 250 8.35 -0.74 12.28
C PHE A 250 9.51 -1.42 13.04
N LYS A 251 10.73 -1.19 12.64
CA LYS A 251 11.93 -1.73 13.32
C LYS A 251 12.45 -0.84 14.46
N TYR A 252 11.82 0.32 14.67
CA TYR A 252 12.19 1.28 15.72
C TYR A 252 11.04 1.47 16.71
#